data_77f1d34e7d85ac2f38837af671d9e281
#
_entry.id   77f1d34e7d85ac2f38837af671d9e281
#
_cell.length_a   1.000
_cell.length_b   1.000
_cell.length_c   1.000
_cell.angle_alpha   90.00
_cell.angle_beta   90.00
_cell.angle_gamma   90.00
#
_symmetry.space_group_name_H-M   'P 1'
#
loop_
_entity.id
_entity.type
_entity.pdbx_description
1 polymer ?
#
loop_
_entity_poly.entity_id
_entity_poly.type
_entity_poly.pdbx_seq_one_letter_code
_entity_poly.pdbx_strand_id
1 'polypeptide(L)'
;MPIHTLPIDVIHLIAAGEVIDSLSAVVRELCENAIDAGATRITVSLFPDRWRIRVADNGIGIELADLQQAATAHSTSKIDDRDDLFHITSLGFRGEALHSLAQLANLEIYSRPRHSSDGWHLVYNHQGEVLRQQEVAIAPGTAIDVEDLFGDWEARREGLPNLNCQLRQVQTVIHHLALCHPQINWLIEQQHRPWFQIIGSKTTQQIIPQLLPKVRVEDLQYVEMGGWGDGETGGLGDGGKLDLAADLVGRCSYSTSQTKDFQEEFKLQLTLGLPDRCHRHRLDWVKVAVNGRIVRAPELEQTIISGLARTLPRDRYPVCFLHLQIPPHYIDWNRHPAKVEIYLQQVEYWQAQVSQAIDRALNLEPESIDDDTHTSRIGKLLAVAEQQGAYHIPQRAIINDGDGLGLLELRAVGQVHNTYIIAEHADGLWLVEQHIAHERVLYEQISTAWQLLPLETPIILSHLSERQIAQLQQIGIAIDPFGEGLWAIRTAPAPLLMREDIAAAITELSLGGDLQAAQVAVACRCAIRNGTPLSLTEMQSLLDRWQRTRNPRTCPHGRPIYLAFKESSLARSFRRHWVIGKSHGI
;
A
#
# COMPACT_ATOMS: atom_id res chain seq x y z
N MET A 1 -23.59 38.21 -30.92
CA MET A 1 -24.82 37.41 -30.83
C MET A 1 -25.48 37.75 -29.51
N PRO A 2 -26.83 37.88 -29.43
CA PRO A 2 -27.50 38.10 -28.15
C PRO A 2 -27.40 36.87 -27.26
N ILE A 3 -27.23 37.10 -25.95
CA ILE A 3 -27.25 36.04 -24.91
C ILE A 3 -28.72 35.62 -24.72
N HIS A 4 -29.01 34.34 -24.77
CA HIS A 4 -30.33 33.76 -24.49
C HIS A 4 -30.20 32.54 -23.58
N THR A 5 -31.26 32.22 -22.85
CA THR A 5 -31.35 31.07 -22.01
C THR A 5 -31.44 29.79 -22.85
N LEU A 6 -30.62 28.77 -22.57
CA LEU A 6 -30.68 27.50 -23.27
C LEU A 6 -31.96 26.75 -22.89
N PRO A 7 -32.55 25.96 -23.81
CA PRO A 7 -33.58 25.01 -23.50
C PRO A 7 -33.14 24.01 -22.43
N ILE A 8 -34.09 23.58 -21.58
CA ILE A 8 -33.76 22.70 -20.44
C ILE A 8 -33.20 21.35 -20.88
N ASP A 9 -33.69 20.78 -21.98
CA ASP A 9 -33.20 19.55 -22.59
C ASP A 9 -31.72 19.66 -23.02
N VAL A 10 -31.34 20.80 -23.57
CA VAL A 10 -29.92 21.08 -23.94
C VAL A 10 -29.03 21.20 -22.72
N ILE A 11 -29.53 21.86 -21.65
CA ILE A 11 -28.78 21.99 -20.38
C ILE A 11 -28.54 20.60 -19.79
N HIS A 12 -29.56 19.77 -19.72
CA HIS A 12 -29.47 18.41 -19.18
C HIS A 12 -28.52 17.54 -20.02
N LEU A 13 -28.58 17.60 -21.35
CA LEU A 13 -27.68 16.84 -22.23
C LEU A 13 -26.21 17.24 -22.03
N ILE A 14 -25.91 18.54 -21.87
CA ILE A 14 -24.57 19.04 -21.57
C ILE A 14 -24.10 18.48 -20.22
N ALA A 15 -24.93 18.61 -19.17
CA ALA A 15 -24.62 18.12 -17.84
C ALA A 15 -24.42 16.60 -17.82
N ALA A 16 -25.27 15.84 -18.52
CA ALA A 16 -25.14 14.40 -18.65
C ALA A 16 -23.80 13.99 -19.30
N GLY A 17 -23.37 14.74 -20.34
CA GLY A 17 -22.10 14.49 -21.01
C GLY A 17 -20.86 14.87 -20.18
N GLU A 18 -20.99 15.68 -19.13
CA GLU A 18 -19.93 15.96 -18.15
C GLU A 18 -19.81 14.84 -17.11
N VAL A 19 -20.92 14.21 -16.74
CA VAL A 19 -20.96 13.09 -15.79
C VAL A 19 -20.52 11.79 -16.45
N ILE A 20 -21.06 11.51 -17.65
CA ILE A 20 -20.79 10.29 -18.42
C ILE A 20 -20.04 10.66 -19.69
N ASP A 21 -18.73 10.51 -19.66
CA ASP A 21 -17.84 10.86 -20.76
C ASP A 21 -17.30 9.66 -21.55
N SER A 22 -17.46 8.45 -21.04
CA SER A 22 -16.81 7.22 -21.57
C SER A 22 -17.51 5.95 -21.10
N LEU A 23 -17.19 4.80 -21.73
CA LEU A 23 -17.61 3.47 -21.24
C LEU A 23 -17.13 3.22 -19.80
N SER A 24 -15.93 3.69 -19.47
CA SER A 24 -15.37 3.52 -18.12
C SER A 24 -16.11 4.35 -17.06
N ALA A 25 -16.66 5.51 -17.43
CA ALA A 25 -17.51 6.31 -16.53
C ALA A 25 -18.82 5.58 -16.23
N VAL A 26 -19.50 5.01 -17.24
CA VAL A 26 -20.70 4.19 -17.04
C VAL A 26 -20.41 3.03 -16.08
N VAL A 27 -19.35 2.25 -16.33
CA VAL A 27 -18.98 1.11 -15.47
C VAL A 27 -18.69 1.57 -14.05
N ARG A 28 -17.98 2.70 -13.88
CA ARG A 28 -17.68 3.24 -12.54
C ARG A 28 -18.96 3.57 -11.79
N GLU A 29 -19.84 4.39 -12.35
CA GLU A 29 -21.08 4.84 -11.68
C GLU A 29 -21.99 3.66 -11.32
N LEU A 30 -22.18 2.70 -12.24
CA LEU A 30 -23.03 1.54 -11.98
C LEU A 30 -22.42 0.59 -10.95
N CYS A 31 -21.11 0.36 -10.98
CA CYS A 31 -20.43 -0.47 -9.99
C CYS A 31 -20.41 0.19 -8.60
N GLU A 32 -20.23 1.52 -8.52
CA GLU A 32 -20.30 2.25 -7.25
C GLU A 32 -21.70 2.16 -6.64
N ASN A 33 -22.77 2.23 -7.45
CA ASN A 33 -24.14 2.01 -6.98
C ASN A 33 -24.33 0.57 -6.47
N ALA A 34 -23.77 -0.43 -7.14
CA ALA A 34 -23.82 -1.82 -6.70
C ALA A 34 -23.07 -2.02 -5.35
N ILE A 35 -21.92 -1.35 -5.17
CA ILE A 35 -21.15 -1.37 -3.91
C ILE A 35 -21.95 -0.74 -2.78
N ASP A 36 -22.54 0.44 -3.02
CA ASP A 36 -23.40 1.14 -2.06
C ASP A 36 -24.66 0.32 -1.68
N ALA A 37 -25.16 -0.53 -2.61
CA ALA A 37 -26.24 -1.48 -2.35
C ALA A 37 -25.78 -2.73 -1.57
N GLY A 38 -24.51 -2.78 -1.11
CA GLY A 38 -23.96 -3.89 -0.33
C GLY A 38 -23.77 -5.17 -1.15
N ALA A 39 -23.44 -5.06 -2.43
CA ALA A 39 -23.17 -6.20 -3.28
C ALA A 39 -21.89 -6.93 -2.85
N THR A 40 -21.92 -8.24 -2.87
CA THR A 40 -20.75 -9.12 -2.67
C THR A 40 -20.29 -9.77 -3.97
N ARG A 41 -21.10 -9.64 -5.02
CA ARG A 41 -20.78 -10.13 -6.37
C ARG A 41 -21.31 -9.13 -7.39
N ILE A 42 -20.43 -8.72 -8.31
CA ILE A 42 -20.77 -7.81 -9.41
C ILE A 42 -20.33 -8.46 -10.73
N THR A 43 -21.22 -8.49 -11.69
CA THR A 43 -20.95 -8.96 -13.05
C THR A 43 -21.07 -7.79 -14.02
N VAL A 44 -20.02 -7.54 -14.81
CA VAL A 44 -20.00 -6.50 -15.85
C VAL A 44 -19.91 -7.17 -17.20
N SER A 45 -20.93 -7.03 -18.03
CA SER A 45 -20.98 -7.59 -19.39
C SER A 45 -20.90 -6.46 -20.42
N LEU A 46 -19.89 -6.53 -21.29
CA LEU A 46 -19.58 -5.50 -22.29
C LEU A 46 -19.91 -6.03 -23.70
N PHE A 47 -20.67 -5.24 -24.47
CA PHE A 47 -21.03 -5.51 -25.86
C PHE A 47 -20.62 -4.32 -26.73
N PRO A 48 -19.33 -4.20 -27.07
CA PRO A 48 -18.80 -3.01 -27.74
C PRO A 48 -19.46 -2.70 -29.08
N ASP A 49 -19.84 -3.72 -29.85
CA ASP A 49 -20.46 -3.57 -31.17
C ASP A 49 -21.84 -2.88 -31.10
N ARG A 50 -22.49 -2.93 -29.93
CA ARG A 50 -23.80 -2.32 -29.66
C ARG A 50 -23.73 -1.13 -28.74
N TRP A 51 -22.53 -0.71 -28.35
CA TRP A 51 -22.34 0.31 -27.30
C TRP A 51 -23.18 0.01 -26.05
N ARG A 52 -23.20 -1.30 -25.68
CA ARG A 52 -24.02 -1.78 -24.58
C ARG A 52 -23.16 -2.26 -23.43
N ILE A 53 -23.61 -1.88 -22.23
CA ILE A 53 -23.01 -2.27 -20.95
C ILE A 53 -24.13 -2.78 -20.07
N ARG A 54 -23.90 -3.94 -19.45
CA ARG A 54 -24.79 -4.47 -18.42
C ARG A 54 -24.01 -4.68 -17.14
N VAL A 55 -24.49 -4.13 -16.03
CA VAL A 55 -23.93 -4.36 -14.69
C VAL A 55 -25.01 -5.04 -13.85
N ALA A 56 -24.69 -6.20 -13.29
CA ALA A 56 -25.58 -6.97 -12.44
C ALA A 56 -24.92 -7.24 -11.08
N ASP A 57 -25.66 -7.02 -10.02
CA ASP A 57 -25.21 -7.19 -8.63
C ASP A 57 -26.19 -8.08 -7.84
N ASN A 58 -25.74 -8.53 -6.67
CA ASN A 58 -26.55 -9.25 -5.70
C ASN A 58 -26.80 -8.42 -4.42
N GLY A 59 -26.88 -7.10 -4.55
CA GLY A 59 -27.14 -6.16 -3.46
C GLY A 59 -28.54 -6.27 -2.87
N ILE A 60 -28.97 -5.25 -2.14
CA ILE A 60 -30.30 -5.22 -1.50
C ILE A 60 -31.46 -5.16 -2.48
N GLY A 61 -31.22 -4.73 -3.73
CA GLY A 61 -32.26 -4.43 -4.72
C GLY A 61 -32.91 -3.07 -4.48
N ILE A 62 -33.84 -2.69 -5.38
CA ILE A 62 -34.54 -1.40 -5.36
C ILE A 62 -36.04 -1.69 -5.34
N GLU A 63 -36.78 -1.00 -4.45
CA GLU A 63 -38.23 -1.09 -4.37
C GLU A 63 -38.92 -0.49 -5.61
N LEU A 64 -40.11 -0.96 -5.94
CA LEU A 64 -40.84 -0.47 -7.12
C LEU A 64 -41.07 1.04 -7.10
N ALA A 65 -41.43 1.58 -5.94
CA ALA A 65 -41.66 3.03 -5.79
C ALA A 65 -40.38 3.85 -6.09
N ASP A 66 -39.23 3.36 -5.65
CA ASP A 66 -37.94 3.99 -5.90
C ASP A 66 -37.47 3.77 -7.34
N LEU A 67 -37.76 2.58 -7.92
CA LEU A 67 -37.48 2.32 -9.33
C LEU A 67 -38.22 3.30 -10.25
N GLN A 68 -39.47 3.63 -9.94
CA GLN A 68 -40.26 4.58 -10.73
C GLN A 68 -39.62 5.99 -10.79
N GLN A 69 -38.78 6.33 -9.82
CA GLN A 69 -38.10 7.63 -9.71
C GLN A 69 -36.58 7.53 -9.95
N ALA A 70 -36.03 6.33 -10.11
CA ALA A 70 -34.57 6.08 -10.12
C ALA A 70 -33.80 6.84 -11.21
N ALA A 71 -34.45 7.11 -12.36
CA ALA A 71 -33.84 7.84 -13.48
C ALA A 71 -34.33 9.31 -13.58
N THR A 72 -35.09 9.82 -12.61
CA THR A 72 -35.46 11.25 -12.58
C THR A 72 -34.30 12.11 -12.10
N ALA A 73 -34.20 13.36 -12.58
CA ALA A 73 -33.15 14.28 -12.22
C ALA A 73 -33.13 14.55 -10.71
N HIS A 74 -31.94 14.62 -10.13
CA HIS A 74 -31.70 14.95 -8.71
C HIS A 74 -32.39 14.02 -7.71
N SER A 75 -32.70 12.79 -8.11
CA SER A 75 -33.31 11.79 -7.24
C SER A 75 -32.23 10.89 -6.62
N THR A 76 -32.11 10.92 -5.31
CA THR A 76 -31.16 10.12 -4.55
C THR A 76 -31.76 9.70 -3.21
N SER A 77 -31.44 8.50 -2.76
CA SER A 77 -31.75 7.99 -1.41
C SER A 77 -30.61 8.20 -0.41
N LYS A 78 -29.55 8.93 -0.80
CA LYS A 78 -28.27 8.99 -0.08
C LYS A 78 -28.03 10.32 0.62
N ILE A 79 -28.78 11.36 0.30
CA ILE A 79 -28.69 12.71 0.85
C ILE A 79 -30.11 13.25 0.98
N ASP A 80 -30.50 13.69 2.16
CA ASP A 80 -31.79 14.28 2.44
C ASP A 80 -31.70 15.80 2.64
N ASP A 81 -30.59 16.28 3.22
CA ASP A 81 -30.42 17.69 3.53
C ASP A 81 -29.01 18.23 3.21
N ARG A 82 -28.79 19.51 3.55
CA ARG A 82 -27.52 20.20 3.30
C ARG A 82 -26.40 19.69 4.19
N ASP A 83 -26.70 19.24 5.39
CA ASP A 83 -25.70 18.81 6.37
C ASP A 83 -25.13 17.44 5.98
N ASP A 84 -25.92 16.59 5.31
CA ASP A 84 -25.47 15.32 4.74
C ASP A 84 -24.34 15.49 3.71
N LEU A 85 -24.26 16.65 3.03
CA LEU A 85 -23.16 16.93 2.09
C LEU A 85 -21.78 16.94 2.75
N PHE A 86 -21.72 17.19 4.05
CA PHE A 86 -20.47 17.17 4.83
C PHE A 86 -20.20 15.81 5.50
N HIS A 87 -21.17 14.87 5.40
CA HIS A 87 -21.11 13.55 6.02
C HIS A 87 -21.29 12.41 5.02
N ILE A 88 -20.89 12.60 3.76
CA ILE A 88 -21.05 11.61 2.69
C ILE A 88 -20.21 10.38 2.99
N THR A 89 -20.90 9.25 3.22
CA THR A 89 -20.28 7.93 3.41
C THR A 89 -20.42 7.03 2.19
N SER A 90 -21.39 7.31 1.30
CA SER A 90 -21.63 6.55 0.07
C SER A 90 -20.71 6.98 -1.07
N LEU A 91 -20.44 6.07 -2.00
CA LEU A 91 -19.68 6.38 -3.20
C LEU A 91 -20.48 7.29 -4.15
N GLY A 92 -21.74 6.99 -4.44
CA GLY A 92 -22.64 7.87 -5.22
C GLY A 92 -23.46 8.76 -4.28
N PHE A 93 -23.73 10.01 -4.62
CA PHE A 93 -24.55 10.92 -3.81
C PHE A 93 -25.33 11.98 -4.62
N ARG A 94 -24.98 12.24 -5.88
CA ARG A 94 -25.52 13.37 -6.66
C ARG A 94 -26.91 13.12 -7.23
N GLY A 95 -27.37 11.85 -7.31
CA GLY A 95 -28.68 11.51 -7.92
C GLY A 95 -28.77 11.81 -9.42
N GLU A 96 -27.65 11.90 -10.11
CA GLU A 96 -27.59 12.32 -11.52
C GLU A 96 -27.15 11.18 -12.48
N ALA A 97 -26.52 10.12 -11.97
CA ALA A 97 -25.89 9.11 -12.83
C ALA A 97 -26.92 8.35 -13.70
N LEU A 98 -28.01 7.86 -13.12
CA LEU A 98 -29.04 7.12 -13.87
C LEU A 98 -29.83 8.05 -14.79
N HIS A 99 -30.10 9.29 -14.37
CA HIS A 99 -30.72 10.31 -15.23
C HIS A 99 -29.83 10.63 -16.43
N SER A 100 -28.54 10.85 -16.21
CA SER A 100 -27.58 11.09 -17.30
C SER A 100 -27.50 9.90 -18.27
N LEU A 101 -27.56 8.67 -17.75
CA LEU A 101 -27.58 7.47 -18.60
C LEU A 101 -28.86 7.37 -19.42
N ALA A 102 -30.03 7.70 -18.84
CA ALA A 102 -31.28 7.73 -19.58
C ALA A 102 -31.27 8.74 -20.74
N GLN A 103 -30.59 9.89 -20.55
CA GLN A 103 -30.44 10.91 -21.60
C GLN A 103 -29.47 10.52 -22.72
N LEU A 104 -28.45 9.74 -22.40
CA LEU A 104 -27.37 9.41 -23.32
C LEU A 104 -27.48 8.03 -23.95
N ALA A 105 -28.44 7.21 -23.51
CA ALA A 105 -28.57 5.81 -23.90
C ALA A 105 -30.01 5.29 -23.67
N ASN A 106 -30.30 4.11 -24.19
CA ASN A 106 -31.49 3.34 -23.78
C ASN A 106 -31.20 2.69 -22.42
N LEU A 107 -31.98 3.07 -21.41
CA LEU A 107 -31.80 2.61 -20.03
C LEU A 107 -32.91 1.64 -19.64
N GLU A 108 -32.50 0.45 -19.17
CA GLU A 108 -33.40 -0.53 -18.58
C GLU A 108 -32.87 -0.98 -17.22
N ILE A 109 -33.77 -1.13 -16.24
CA ILE A 109 -33.41 -1.59 -14.89
C ILE A 109 -34.28 -2.80 -14.53
N TYR A 110 -33.60 -3.86 -14.10
CA TYR A 110 -34.21 -5.06 -13.53
C TYR A 110 -33.82 -5.11 -12.06
N SER A 111 -34.81 -5.16 -11.15
CA SER A 111 -34.48 -5.22 -9.73
C SER A 111 -35.48 -6.02 -8.93
N ARG A 112 -34.98 -6.72 -7.91
CA ARG A 112 -35.77 -7.40 -6.91
C ARG A 112 -35.19 -7.16 -5.52
N PRO A 113 -35.91 -6.54 -4.59
CA PRO A 113 -35.51 -6.43 -3.21
C PRO A 113 -35.34 -7.80 -2.55
N ARG A 114 -34.38 -7.94 -1.61
CA ARG A 114 -34.13 -9.23 -0.92
C ARG A 114 -35.32 -9.76 -0.16
N HIS A 115 -36.18 -8.89 0.36
CA HIS A 115 -37.36 -9.24 1.17
C HIS A 115 -38.63 -9.40 0.34
N SER A 116 -38.61 -9.09 -0.97
CA SER A 116 -39.73 -9.22 -1.88
C SER A 116 -39.64 -10.47 -2.74
N SER A 117 -40.79 -11.09 -3.03
CA SER A 117 -40.94 -12.13 -4.06
C SER A 117 -40.92 -11.56 -5.46
N ASP A 118 -41.32 -10.29 -5.60
CA ASP A 118 -41.65 -9.68 -6.88
C ASP A 118 -40.45 -8.92 -7.43
N GLY A 119 -40.07 -9.26 -8.64
CA GLY A 119 -39.02 -8.56 -9.39
C GLY A 119 -39.66 -7.72 -10.49
N TRP A 120 -39.02 -6.60 -10.78
CA TRP A 120 -39.50 -5.61 -11.72
C TRP A 120 -38.52 -5.31 -12.82
N HIS A 121 -39.01 -5.10 -14.03
CA HIS A 121 -38.29 -4.57 -15.18
C HIS A 121 -38.91 -3.25 -15.61
N LEU A 122 -38.14 -2.19 -15.61
CA LEU A 122 -38.55 -0.86 -16.05
C LEU A 122 -37.64 -0.41 -17.21
N VAL A 123 -38.30 0.23 -18.20
CA VAL A 123 -37.63 0.90 -19.32
C VAL A 123 -37.95 2.39 -19.21
N TYR A 124 -36.90 3.21 -19.37
CA TYR A 124 -37.03 4.66 -19.21
C TYR A 124 -36.90 5.40 -20.55
N ASN A 125 -37.56 6.56 -20.66
CA ASN A 125 -37.35 7.49 -21.75
C ASN A 125 -36.11 8.40 -21.47
N HIS A 126 -35.75 9.24 -22.43
CA HIS A 126 -34.63 10.18 -22.28
C HIS A 126 -34.86 11.27 -21.23
N GLN A 127 -36.07 11.45 -20.71
CA GLN A 127 -36.38 12.33 -19.59
C GLN A 127 -36.29 11.63 -18.23
N GLY A 128 -36.03 10.31 -18.24
CA GLY A 128 -35.96 9.48 -17.02
C GLY A 128 -37.36 9.02 -16.53
N GLU A 129 -38.41 9.19 -17.33
CA GLU A 129 -39.76 8.72 -16.99
C GLU A 129 -39.96 7.27 -17.44
N VAL A 130 -40.79 6.52 -16.72
CA VAL A 130 -41.06 5.11 -17.00
C VAL A 130 -41.91 4.97 -18.26
N LEU A 131 -41.37 4.38 -19.32
CA LEU A 131 -42.09 4.01 -20.54
C LEU A 131 -42.83 2.68 -20.40
N ARG A 132 -42.20 1.72 -19.74
CA ARG A 132 -42.71 0.36 -19.57
C ARG A 132 -42.32 -0.18 -18.21
N GLN A 133 -43.30 -0.82 -17.57
CA GLN A 133 -43.14 -1.53 -16.31
C GLN A 133 -43.66 -2.95 -16.49
N GLN A 134 -42.89 -3.95 -16.07
CA GLN A 134 -43.30 -5.35 -16.17
C GLN A 134 -42.75 -6.13 -14.98
N GLU A 135 -43.55 -7.03 -14.44
CA GLU A 135 -43.10 -8.00 -13.47
C GLU A 135 -42.24 -9.08 -14.15
N VAL A 136 -41.12 -9.44 -13.53
CA VAL A 136 -40.17 -10.42 -14.08
C VAL A 136 -39.61 -11.31 -12.98
N ALA A 137 -39.32 -12.56 -13.31
CA ALA A 137 -38.68 -13.49 -12.40
C ALA A 137 -37.15 -13.27 -12.45
N ILE A 138 -36.59 -12.66 -11.42
CA ILE A 138 -35.16 -12.41 -11.31
C ILE A 138 -34.67 -12.74 -9.89
N ALA A 139 -33.37 -13.02 -9.73
CA ALA A 139 -32.70 -13.20 -8.43
C ALA A 139 -32.69 -11.87 -7.66
N PRO A 140 -32.62 -11.87 -6.30
CA PRO A 140 -32.43 -10.64 -5.53
C PRO A 140 -31.18 -9.88 -5.94
N GLY A 141 -31.29 -8.55 -6.06
CA GLY A 141 -30.26 -7.64 -6.53
C GLY A 141 -30.76 -6.76 -7.67
N THR A 142 -29.84 -6.11 -8.38
CA THR A 142 -30.16 -5.19 -9.47
C THR A 142 -29.32 -5.53 -10.72
N ALA A 143 -29.91 -5.42 -11.90
CA ALA A 143 -29.18 -5.44 -13.16
C ALA A 143 -29.61 -4.23 -13.99
N ILE A 144 -28.63 -3.40 -14.36
CA ILE A 144 -28.84 -2.20 -15.17
C ILE A 144 -28.23 -2.45 -16.54
N ASP A 145 -29.02 -2.19 -17.56
CA ASP A 145 -28.66 -2.35 -18.96
C ASP A 145 -28.69 -0.98 -19.64
N VAL A 146 -27.56 -0.60 -20.21
CA VAL A 146 -27.35 0.65 -20.92
C VAL A 146 -26.97 0.28 -22.34
N GLU A 147 -27.83 0.57 -23.32
CA GLU A 147 -27.61 0.21 -24.72
C GLU A 147 -27.63 1.45 -25.61
N ASP A 148 -26.84 1.42 -26.69
CA ASP A 148 -26.70 2.51 -27.66
C ASP A 148 -26.16 3.82 -27.06
N LEU A 149 -25.19 3.70 -26.15
CA LEU A 149 -24.58 4.87 -25.48
C LEU A 149 -24.07 5.90 -26.51
N PHE A 150 -24.46 7.16 -26.35
CA PHE A 150 -24.22 8.29 -27.27
C PHE A 150 -24.82 8.07 -28.67
N GLY A 151 -25.92 7.29 -28.81
CA GLY A 151 -26.56 7.05 -30.10
C GLY A 151 -26.94 8.31 -30.83
N ASP A 152 -27.56 9.24 -30.12
CA ASP A 152 -27.99 10.53 -30.64
C ASP A 152 -26.86 11.59 -30.66
N TRP A 153 -25.63 11.22 -30.29
CA TRP A 153 -24.47 12.12 -30.24
C TRP A 153 -23.25 11.52 -30.95
N GLU A 154 -23.38 11.38 -32.29
CA GLU A 154 -22.37 10.73 -33.13
C GLU A 154 -20.97 11.36 -32.99
N ALA A 155 -20.89 12.68 -32.98
CA ALA A 155 -19.63 13.40 -32.77
C ALA A 155 -18.92 13.03 -31.45
N ARG A 156 -19.67 12.68 -30.41
CA ARG A 156 -19.13 12.20 -29.14
C ARG A 156 -18.52 10.80 -29.30
N ARG A 157 -19.23 9.89 -29.97
CA ARG A 157 -18.75 8.53 -30.26
C ARG A 157 -17.46 8.53 -31.08
N GLU A 158 -17.41 9.35 -32.13
CA GLU A 158 -16.23 9.50 -32.99
C GLU A 158 -15.03 10.08 -32.25
N GLY A 159 -15.26 10.98 -31.30
CA GLY A 159 -14.23 11.59 -30.46
C GLY A 159 -13.65 10.68 -29.39
N LEU A 160 -14.27 9.53 -29.10
CA LEU A 160 -13.77 8.61 -28.11
C LEU A 160 -12.50 7.87 -28.57
N PRO A 161 -11.59 7.48 -27.64
CA PRO A 161 -10.45 6.63 -27.96
C PRO A 161 -10.88 5.33 -28.63
N ASN A 162 -9.96 4.67 -29.34
CA ASN A 162 -10.24 3.38 -29.93
C ASN A 162 -10.69 2.35 -28.87
N LEU A 163 -11.45 1.33 -29.29
CA LEU A 163 -12.08 0.34 -28.43
C LEU A 163 -11.11 -0.31 -27.44
N ASN A 164 -9.90 -0.68 -27.88
CA ASN A 164 -8.90 -1.30 -27.00
C ASN A 164 -8.46 -0.36 -25.87
N CYS A 165 -8.39 0.94 -26.13
CA CYS A 165 -8.09 1.95 -25.11
C CYS A 165 -9.24 2.08 -24.11
N GLN A 166 -10.48 2.11 -24.61
CA GLN A 166 -11.68 2.17 -23.75
C GLN A 166 -11.81 0.93 -22.86
N LEU A 167 -11.58 -0.26 -23.40
CA LEU A 167 -11.59 -1.51 -22.62
C LEU A 167 -10.51 -1.52 -21.54
N ARG A 168 -9.30 -1.00 -21.83
CA ARG A 168 -8.25 -0.85 -20.81
C ARG A 168 -8.65 0.13 -19.70
N GLN A 169 -9.35 1.20 -20.04
CA GLN A 169 -9.87 2.14 -19.05
C GLN A 169 -10.92 1.47 -18.15
N VAL A 170 -11.86 0.69 -18.73
CA VAL A 170 -12.82 -0.12 -17.98
C VAL A 170 -12.10 -1.10 -17.05
N GLN A 171 -11.11 -1.83 -17.56
CA GLN A 171 -10.30 -2.74 -16.74
C GLN A 171 -9.63 -1.99 -15.57
N THR A 172 -9.08 -0.81 -15.82
CA THR A 172 -8.44 0.01 -14.79
C THR A 172 -9.44 0.42 -13.70
N VAL A 173 -10.65 0.84 -14.08
CA VAL A 173 -11.72 1.20 -13.13
C VAL A 173 -12.08 0.00 -12.25
N ILE A 174 -12.29 -1.18 -12.84
CA ILE A 174 -12.62 -2.39 -12.09
C ILE A 174 -11.48 -2.80 -11.14
N HIS A 175 -10.22 -2.71 -11.60
CA HIS A 175 -9.06 -2.96 -10.75
C HIS A 175 -9.01 -2.00 -9.56
N HIS A 176 -9.31 -0.71 -9.77
CA HIS A 176 -9.36 0.31 -8.72
C HIS A 176 -10.45 0.00 -7.69
N LEU A 177 -11.65 -0.35 -8.15
CA LEU A 177 -12.76 -0.72 -7.27
C LEU A 177 -12.45 -2.01 -6.49
N ALA A 178 -11.84 -3.01 -7.13
CA ALA A 178 -11.47 -4.26 -6.47
C ALA A 178 -10.37 -4.06 -5.40
N LEU A 179 -9.45 -3.12 -5.59
CA LEU A 179 -8.46 -2.75 -4.57
C LEU A 179 -9.12 -2.07 -3.36
N CYS A 180 -10.07 -1.17 -3.60
CA CYS A 180 -10.78 -0.46 -2.53
C CYS A 180 -11.78 -1.36 -1.79
N HIS A 181 -12.37 -2.34 -2.47
CA HIS A 181 -13.41 -3.23 -1.97
C HIS A 181 -13.01 -4.70 -2.17
N PRO A 182 -11.97 -5.17 -1.45
CA PRO A 182 -11.36 -6.48 -1.68
C PRO A 182 -12.33 -7.67 -1.46
N GLN A 183 -13.42 -7.49 -0.68
CA GLN A 183 -14.39 -8.53 -0.36
C GLN A 183 -15.33 -8.89 -1.52
N ILE A 184 -15.35 -8.09 -2.61
CA ILE A 184 -16.28 -8.26 -3.74
C ILE A 184 -15.72 -9.22 -4.78
N ASN A 185 -16.56 -10.14 -5.25
CA ASN A 185 -16.26 -11.00 -6.39
C ASN A 185 -16.66 -10.31 -7.70
N TRP A 186 -15.72 -10.19 -8.60
CA TRP A 186 -15.92 -9.55 -9.89
C TRP A 186 -15.87 -10.58 -11.02
N LEU A 187 -16.88 -10.57 -11.87
CA LEU A 187 -16.90 -11.32 -13.14
C LEU A 187 -17.09 -10.32 -14.28
N ILE A 188 -16.13 -10.29 -15.19
CA ILE A 188 -16.16 -9.41 -16.34
C ILE A 188 -16.23 -10.23 -17.61
N GLU A 189 -17.22 -9.93 -18.43
CA GLU A 189 -17.50 -10.62 -19.67
C GLU A 189 -17.42 -9.66 -20.86
N GLN A 190 -16.99 -10.16 -21.99
CA GLN A 190 -17.05 -9.46 -23.27
C GLN A 190 -17.74 -10.35 -24.29
N GLN A 191 -18.85 -9.88 -24.89
CA GLN A 191 -19.65 -10.64 -25.86
C GLN A 191 -20.00 -12.06 -25.37
N HIS A 192 -20.52 -12.15 -24.14
CA HIS A 192 -20.89 -13.41 -23.45
C HIS A 192 -19.73 -14.36 -23.15
N ARG A 193 -18.47 -13.93 -23.30
CA ARG A 193 -17.29 -14.72 -22.93
C ARG A 193 -16.63 -14.10 -21.71
N PRO A 194 -16.22 -14.92 -20.73
CA PRO A 194 -15.45 -14.42 -19.61
C PRO A 194 -14.16 -13.75 -20.13
N TRP A 195 -13.95 -12.49 -19.74
CA TRP A 195 -12.72 -11.76 -20.06
C TRP A 195 -11.71 -11.90 -18.93
N PHE A 196 -12.12 -11.56 -17.71
CA PHE A 196 -11.35 -11.82 -16.49
C PHE A 196 -12.28 -11.86 -15.28
N GLN A 197 -11.75 -12.39 -14.18
CA GLN A 197 -12.44 -12.41 -12.89
C GLN A 197 -11.48 -12.03 -11.79
N ILE A 198 -12.00 -11.45 -10.70
CA ILE A 198 -11.26 -11.17 -9.47
C ILE A 198 -12.06 -11.79 -8.33
N ILE A 199 -11.40 -12.71 -7.62
CA ILE A 199 -12.01 -13.40 -6.48
C ILE A 199 -11.86 -12.52 -5.25
N GLY A 200 -12.97 -12.25 -4.58
CA GLY A 200 -13.00 -11.46 -3.35
C GLY A 200 -12.18 -12.12 -2.23
N SER A 201 -11.60 -11.29 -1.39
CA SER A 201 -10.69 -11.69 -0.31
C SER A 201 -10.85 -10.78 0.89
N LYS A 202 -10.26 -11.14 2.03
CA LYS A 202 -10.31 -10.30 3.23
C LYS A 202 -9.44 -9.05 3.13
N THR A 203 -8.31 -9.14 2.42
CA THR A 203 -7.31 -8.06 2.33
C THR A 203 -6.87 -7.80 0.90
N THR A 204 -6.39 -6.61 0.64
CA THR A 204 -5.82 -6.19 -0.65
C THR A 204 -4.55 -6.97 -1.01
N GLN A 205 -3.83 -7.50 -0.01
CA GLN A 205 -2.68 -8.38 -0.21
C GLN A 205 -3.00 -9.59 -1.10
N GLN A 206 -4.23 -10.11 -1.04
CA GLN A 206 -4.69 -11.24 -1.85
C GLN A 206 -5.28 -10.81 -3.21
N ILE A 207 -5.65 -9.52 -3.35
CA ILE A 207 -6.16 -8.97 -4.61
C ILE A 207 -5.03 -8.60 -5.57
N ILE A 208 -3.95 -7.96 -5.08
CA ILE A 208 -2.85 -7.48 -5.93
C ILE A 208 -2.24 -8.59 -6.81
N PRO A 209 -2.00 -9.84 -6.34
CA PRO A 209 -1.50 -10.92 -7.18
C PRO A 209 -2.44 -11.32 -8.33
N GLN A 210 -3.74 -11.10 -8.18
CA GLN A 210 -4.71 -11.36 -9.25
C GLN A 210 -4.64 -10.28 -10.35
N LEU A 211 -4.22 -9.06 -9.99
CA LEU A 211 -4.04 -7.93 -10.92
C LEU A 211 -2.63 -7.89 -11.51
N LEU A 212 -1.63 -8.39 -10.80
CA LEU A 212 -0.22 -8.44 -11.18
C LEU A 212 0.29 -9.89 -11.17
N PRO A 213 0.21 -10.62 -12.29
CA PRO A 213 0.52 -12.06 -12.34
C PRO A 213 1.94 -12.46 -11.92
N LYS A 214 2.88 -11.49 -11.85
CA LYS A 214 4.28 -11.73 -11.43
C LYS A 214 4.50 -11.52 -9.93
N VAL A 215 3.50 -11.04 -9.21
CA VAL A 215 3.56 -10.77 -7.77
C VAL A 215 2.86 -11.91 -7.04
N ARG A 216 3.49 -12.42 -5.98
CA ARG A 216 2.91 -13.43 -5.09
C ARG A 216 2.44 -12.77 -3.80
N VAL A 217 1.55 -13.43 -3.07
CA VAL A 217 1.09 -12.96 -1.74
C VAL A 217 2.28 -12.78 -0.78
N GLU A 218 3.25 -13.67 -0.84
CA GLU A 218 4.48 -13.67 -0.03
C GLU A 218 5.43 -12.50 -0.36
N ASP A 219 5.26 -11.85 -1.50
CA ASP A 219 6.05 -10.68 -1.92
C ASP A 219 5.45 -9.37 -1.40
N LEU A 220 4.33 -9.44 -0.70
CA LEU A 220 3.57 -8.31 -0.20
C LEU A 220 3.47 -8.35 1.32
N GLN A 221 3.58 -7.19 1.96
CA GLN A 221 3.28 -7.01 3.38
C GLN A 221 2.01 -6.17 3.54
N TYR A 222 1.12 -6.61 4.43
CA TYR A 222 -0.10 -5.90 4.78
C TYR A 222 0.01 -5.36 6.20
N VAL A 223 -0.28 -4.08 6.37
CA VAL A 223 -0.33 -3.42 7.67
C VAL A 223 -1.65 -2.68 7.80
N GLU A 224 -2.28 -2.84 8.94
CA GLU A 224 -3.47 -2.10 9.33
C GLU A 224 -3.20 -1.32 10.60
N MET A 225 -3.58 -0.04 10.61
CA MET A 225 -3.42 0.88 11.72
C MET A 225 -4.72 1.62 11.97
N GLY A 226 -5.00 1.98 13.23
CA GLY A 226 -6.26 2.53 13.66
C GLY A 226 -7.25 1.42 14.01
N GLY A 227 -8.33 1.74 14.70
CA GLY A 227 -9.39 0.80 15.05
C GLY A 227 -10.74 1.49 15.00
N TRP A 228 -11.70 0.87 14.34
CA TRP A 228 -13.11 1.09 14.62
C TRP A 228 -13.40 0.25 15.86
N GLY A 229 -13.92 0.86 16.91
CA GLY A 229 -14.30 0.11 18.10
C GLY A 229 -15.36 -0.94 17.75
N ASP A 230 -14.93 -2.19 17.55
CA ASP A 230 -15.84 -3.32 17.59
C ASP A 230 -16.32 -3.46 19.03
N GLY A 231 -17.53 -2.99 19.28
CA GLY A 231 -18.25 -3.31 20.50
C GLY A 231 -18.41 -4.81 20.62
N GLU A 232 -17.95 -5.34 21.78
CA GLU A 232 -18.20 -6.68 22.30
C GLU A 232 -17.49 -7.87 21.66
N THR A 233 -16.30 -8.19 22.21
CA THR A 233 -16.11 -9.52 22.82
C THR A 233 -15.08 -9.40 23.95
N GLY A 234 -15.52 -9.77 25.14
CA GLY A 234 -14.79 -9.61 26.37
C GLY A 234 -13.57 -10.52 26.52
N GLY A 235 -12.60 -10.03 27.29
CA GLY A 235 -11.49 -10.82 27.80
C GLY A 235 -10.41 -9.96 28.43
N LEU A 236 -10.63 -9.49 29.65
CA LEU A 236 -9.68 -9.21 30.75
C LEU A 236 -8.18 -9.19 30.40
N GLY A 237 -7.57 -8.01 30.53
CA GLY A 237 -6.11 -7.84 30.60
C GLY A 237 -5.74 -6.40 30.91
N ASP A 238 -5.47 -6.18 32.14
CA ASP A 238 -5.09 -5.03 32.94
C ASP A 238 -4.24 -3.93 32.27
N GLY A 239 -4.47 -2.70 32.73
CA GLY A 239 -3.99 -1.44 32.20
C GLY A 239 -2.48 -1.24 32.25
N GLY A 240 -2.02 -0.64 31.20
CA GLY A 240 -0.71 -0.02 31.08
C GLY A 240 -0.78 1.10 30.06
N LYS A 241 -1.19 2.30 30.49
CA LYS A 241 -0.93 3.52 29.73
C LYS A 241 0.58 3.68 29.59
N LEU A 242 1.11 3.55 28.41
CA LEU A 242 2.47 3.94 28.07
C LEU A 242 2.42 5.21 27.22
N ASP A 243 2.65 6.33 27.89
CA ASP A 243 3.11 7.59 27.31
C ASP A 243 4.53 7.38 26.72
N LEU A 244 4.61 6.93 25.48
CA LEU A 244 5.87 6.75 24.73
C LEU A 244 6.00 7.70 23.53
N ALA A 245 5.15 8.73 23.46
CA ALA A 245 5.25 9.78 22.42
C ALA A 245 6.14 10.98 22.83
N ALA A 246 6.64 11.04 24.07
CA ALA A 246 7.30 12.25 24.58
C ALA A 246 8.83 12.27 24.43
N ASP A 247 9.52 11.15 24.23
CA ASP A 247 10.99 11.12 24.28
C ASP A 247 11.73 11.02 22.92
N LEU A 248 11.04 11.02 21.79
CA LEU A 248 11.69 10.97 20.46
C LEU A 248 11.59 12.25 19.62
N VAL A 249 11.05 13.35 20.18
CA VAL A 249 11.06 14.65 19.53
C VAL A 249 12.02 15.59 20.26
N GLY A 250 13.30 15.28 20.15
CA GLY A 250 14.37 16.19 20.50
C GLY A 250 14.54 17.31 19.46
N ARG A 251 14.01 18.50 19.80
CA ARG A 251 14.39 19.80 19.26
C ARG A 251 14.07 20.10 17.77
N CYS A 252 12.85 20.44 17.53
CA CYS A 252 12.55 21.59 16.68
C CYS A 252 11.49 22.43 17.41
N SER A 253 11.93 23.57 17.93
CA SER A 253 11.08 24.54 18.63
C SER A 253 10.19 25.25 17.62
N TYR A 254 9.00 24.71 17.38
CA TYR A 254 7.84 25.47 16.92
C TYR A 254 6.72 25.30 17.93
N SER A 255 6.15 26.42 18.34
CA SER A 255 5.16 26.63 19.38
C SER A 255 4.06 25.57 19.40
N THR A 256 4.05 24.79 20.48
CA THR A 256 3.01 23.87 20.91
C THR A 256 1.75 24.62 21.32
N SER A 257 0.84 24.84 20.38
CA SER A 257 -0.51 25.29 20.75
C SER A 257 -1.54 24.92 19.71
N GLN A 258 -1.66 23.63 19.34
CA GLN A 258 -2.84 23.05 18.66
C GLN A 258 -2.74 21.53 18.42
N THR A 259 -2.24 20.75 19.38
CA THR A 259 -2.54 19.31 19.41
C THR A 259 -3.81 19.11 20.24
N LYS A 260 -4.96 19.50 19.68
CA LYS A 260 -6.25 19.06 20.20
C LYS A 260 -6.52 17.67 19.66
N ASP A 261 -6.53 16.75 20.58
CA ASP A 261 -7.15 15.41 20.59
C ASP A 261 -7.74 14.91 19.26
N PHE A 262 -6.96 14.15 18.50
CA PHE A 262 -7.46 13.21 17.53
C PHE A 262 -8.05 12.01 18.28
N GLN A 263 -9.31 12.11 18.70
CA GLN A 263 -10.09 11.00 19.27
C GLN A 263 -11.04 10.38 18.24
N GLU A 264 -10.94 10.75 16.96
CA GLU A 264 -11.82 10.18 15.93
C GLU A 264 -11.19 8.96 15.28
N GLU A 265 -12.02 7.93 15.13
CA GLU A 265 -11.64 6.64 14.59
C GLU A 265 -11.24 6.77 13.12
N PHE A 266 -10.06 6.35 12.76
CA PHE A 266 -9.61 6.20 11.38
C PHE A 266 -9.07 4.79 11.15
N LYS A 267 -9.05 4.37 9.90
CA LYS A 267 -8.43 3.12 9.49
C LYS A 267 -7.47 3.38 8.33
N LEU A 268 -6.21 3.02 8.53
CA LEU A 268 -5.17 3.05 7.50
C LEU A 268 -4.78 1.62 7.16
N GLN A 269 -4.93 1.23 5.90
CA GLN A 269 -4.53 -0.06 5.37
C GLN A 269 -3.44 0.16 4.32
N LEU A 270 -2.27 -0.43 4.54
CA LEU A 270 -1.15 -0.36 3.62
C LEU A 270 -0.82 -1.76 3.12
N THR A 271 -0.82 -1.95 1.80
CA THR A 271 -0.24 -3.15 1.17
C THR A 271 0.99 -2.73 0.39
N LEU A 272 2.14 -3.22 0.82
CA LEU A 272 3.45 -2.84 0.31
C LEU A 272 4.17 -4.04 -0.29
N GLY A 273 4.68 -3.88 -1.52
CA GLY A 273 5.61 -4.82 -2.13
C GLY A 273 6.97 -4.79 -1.43
N LEU A 274 7.45 -5.96 -1.03
CA LEU A 274 8.74 -6.08 -0.34
C LEU A 274 9.87 -5.60 -1.27
N PRO A 275 10.72 -4.66 -0.84
CA PRO A 275 11.70 -4.01 -1.71
C PRO A 275 12.72 -4.95 -2.36
N ASP A 276 13.02 -6.08 -1.71
CA ASP A 276 13.97 -7.09 -2.17
C ASP A 276 13.46 -7.94 -3.34
N ARG A 277 12.13 -8.01 -3.57
CA ARG A 277 11.53 -8.90 -4.57
C ARG A 277 10.34 -8.34 -5.34
N CYS A 278 9.69 -7.27 -4.87
CA CYS A 278 8.49 -6.72 -5.48
C CYS A 278 8.62 -5.22 -5.79
N HIS A 279 9.10 -4.91 -6.99
CA HIS A 279 9.28 -3.54 -7.47
C HIS A 279 9.07 -3.45 -9.00
N ARG A 280 8.91 -2.24 -9.53
CA ARG A 280 8.63 -1.99 -10.95
C ARG A 280 9.58 -0.98 -11.58
N HIS A 281 9.69 -1.02 -12.92
CA HIS A 281 10.45 -0.02 -13.71
C HIS A 281 9.68 1.30 -13.93
N ARG A 282 8.37 1.31 -13.68
CA ARG A 282 7.51 2.48 -13.90
C ARG A 282 6.79 2.81 -12.59
N LEU A 283 6.55 4.10 -12.38
CA LEU A 283 5.75 4.62 -11.27
C LEU A 283 4.25 4.50 -11.64
N ASP A 284 3.75 3.29 -11.76
CA ASP A 284 2.36 3.00 -12.14
C ASP A 284 1.57 2.26 -11.04
N TRP A 285 2.25 1.86 -9.96
CA TRP A 285 1.67 1.05 -8.89
C TRP A 285 1.85 1.64 -7.48
N VAL A 286 2.00 2.96 -7.37
CA VAL A 286 1.74 3.68 -6.13
C VAL A 286 0.32 4.21 -6.24
N LYS A 287 -0.60 3.67 -5.44
CA LYS A 287 -2.01 3.99 -5.45
C LYS A 287 -2.47 4.41 -4.07
N VAL A 288 -3.16 5.53 -4.00
CA VAL A 288 -3.78 6.03 -2.77
C VAL A 288 -5.28 5.99 -2.95
N ALA A 289 -5.96 5.41 -1.98
CA ALA A 289 -7.42 5.41 -1.90
C ALA A 289 -7.86 6.11 -0.60
N VAL A 290 -8.96 6.85 -0.69
CA VAL A 290 -9.61 7.49 0.45
C VAL A 290 -11.10 7.15 0.41
N ASN A 291 -11.62 6.64 1.52
CA ASN A 291 -13.02 6.25 1.68
C ASN A 291 -13.59 5.47 0.49
N GLY A 292 -12.86 4.43 0.07
CA GLY A 292 -13.30 3.52 -0.99
C GLY A 292 -13.05 3.98 -2.44
N ARG A 293 -12.32 5.09 -2.65
CA ARG A 293 -11.99 5.62 -3.98
C ARG A 293 -10.51 5.84 -4.17
N ILE A 294 -9.98 5.45 -5.31
CA ILE A 294 -8.61 5.86 -5.70
C ILE A 294 -8.63 7.34 -6.10
N VAL A 295 -7.73 8.07 -5.48
CA VAL A 295 -7.56 9.52 -5.64
C VAL A 295 -6.11 9.88 -5.95
N ARG A 296 -5.91 11.07 -6.50
CA ARG A 296 -4.58 11.68 -6.61
C ARG A 296 -4.30 12.43 -5.30
N ALA A 297 -3.32 11.98 -4.56
CA ALA A 297 -2.83 12.60 -3.33
C ALA A 297 -1.30 12.72 -3.41
N PRO A 298 -0.79 13.73 -4.16
CA PRO A 298 0.64 13.86 -4.47
C PRO A 298 1.52 13.86 -3.23
N GLU A 299 1.06 14.44 -2.13
CA GLU A 299 1.79 14.54 -0.87
C GLU A 299 1.98 13.16 -0.23
N LEU A 300 0.94 12.31 -0.24
CA LEU A 300 1.00 10.95 0.30
C LEU A 300 1.78 10.02 -0.64
N GLU A 301 1.58 10.16 -1.97
CA GLU A 301 2.35 9.42 -2.98
C GLU A 301 3.84 9.72 -2.84
N GLN A 302 4.21 11.00 -2.68
CA GLN A 302 5.60 11.41 -2.47
C GLN A 302 6.16 10.88 -1.15
N THR A 303 5.37 10.83 -0.09
CA THR A 303 5.77 10.23 1.20
C THR A 303 6.09 8.74 1.02
N ILE A 304 5.27 7.99 0.30
CA ILE A 304 5.51 6.57 -0.01
C ILE A 304 6.80 6.42 -0.83
N ILE A 305 6.97 7.22 -1.89
CA ILE A 305 8.14 7.13 -2.77
C ILE A 305 9.42 7.46 -2.01
N SER A 306 9.42 8.55 -1.24
CA SER A 306 10.60 9.00 -0.49
C SER A 306 10.95 8.05 0.67
N GLY A 307 9.95 7.52 1.38
CA GLY A 307 10.15 6.51 2.43
C GLY A 307 10.82 5.23 1.92
N LEU A 308 10.60 4.89 0.65
CA LEU A 308 11.15 3.68 0.03
C LEU A 308 12.36 3.94 -0.89
N ALA A 309 12.74 5.18 -1.14
CA ALA A 309 13.77 5.55 -2.11
C ALA A 309 15.13 4.89 -1.85
N ARG A 310 15.48 4.65 -0.57
CA ARG A 310 16.74 4.01 -0.15
C ARG A 310 16.60 2.54 0.25
N THR A 311 15.47 1.91 -0.14
CA THR A 311 15.24 0.49 0.07
C THR A 311 15.12 -0.27 -1.25
N LEU A 312 14.84 0.44 -2.34
CA LEU A 312 14.66 -0.13 -3.67
C LEU A 312 15.97 -0.11 -4.47
N PRO A 313 16.18 -1.07 -5.39
CA PRO A 313 17.25 -1.00 -6.38
C PRO A 313 17.13 0.28 -7.23
N ARG A 314 18.27 0.71 -7.82
CA ARG A 314 18.30 1.88 -8.70
C ARG A 314 17.27 1.76 -9.84
N ASP A 315 16.62 2.86 -10.19
CA ASP A 315 15.63 2.95 -11.27
C ASP A 315 14.43 2.01 -11.07
N ARG A 316 14.04 1.79 -9.81
CA ARG A 316 12.87 0.99 -9.44
C ARG A 316 11.91 1.79 -8.59
N TYR A 317 10.63 1.48 -8.76
CA TYR A 317 9.51 2.08 -8.05
C TYR A 317 8.75 1.03 -7.24
N PRO A 318 8.19 1.40 -6.09
CA PRO A 318 7.45 0.46 -5.25
C PRO A 318 6.14 0.02 -5.88
N VAL A 319 5.67 -1.16 -5.47
CA VAL A 319 4.28 -1.57 -5.56
C VAL A 319 3.65 -1.25 -4.23
N CYS A 320 2.73 -0.31 -4.19
CA CYS A 320 2.10 0.14 -2.95
C CYS A 320 0.64 0.51 -3.18
N PHE A 321 -0.23 0.03 -2.30
CA PHE A 321 -1.61 0.46 -2.20
C PHE A 321 -1.88 0.93 -0.76
N LEU A 322 -2.23 2.19 -0.62
CA LEU A 322 -2.64 2.83 0.62
C LEU A 322 -4.15 3.09 0.57
N HIS A 323 -4.88 2.65 1.58
CA HIS A 323 -6.30 2.97 1.76
C HIS A 323 -6.52 3.65 3.11
N LEU A 324 -6.93 4.90 3.07
CA LEU A 324 -7.33 5.69 4.23
C LEU A 324 -8.87 5.68 4.32
N GLN A 325 -9.39 5.25 5.44
CA GLN A 325 -10.78 5.42 5.82
C GLN A 325 -10.82 6.42 6.97
N ILE A 326 -11.36 7.60 6.71
CA ILE A 326 -11.32 8.75 7.61
C ILE A 326 -12.68 9.43 7.64
N PRO A 327 -13.02 10.16 8.70
CA PRO A 327 -14.27 10.89 8.77
C PRO A 327 -14.43 11.85 7.60
N PRO A 328 -15.66 11.96 7.03
CA PRO A 328 -15.90 12.73 5.81
C PRO A 328 -15.52 14.20 5.88
N HIS A 329 -15.61 14.83 7.05
CA HIS A 329 -15.31 16.26 7.23
C HIS A 329 -13.83 16.62 7.05
N TYR A 330 -12.91 15.62 7.02
CA TYR A 330 -11.50 15.84 6.65
C TYR A 330 -11.26 15.89 5.15
N ILE A 331 -12.31 15.63 4.32
CA ILE A 331 -12.18 15.49 2.88
C ILE A 331 -13.11 16.45 2.16
N ASP A 332 -12.58 17.26 1.26
CA ASP A 332 -13.40 17.99 0.29
C ASP A 332 -13.43 17.24 -1.06
N TRP A 333 -14.59 16.65 -1.36
CA TRP A 333 -14.87 15.92 -2.60
C TRP A 333 -15.31 16.79 -3.76
N ASN A 334 -15.55 18.10 -3.54
CA ASN A 334 -16.25 18.94 -4.53
C ASN A 334 -15.31 19.64 -5.51
N ARG A 335 -14.07 19.17 -5.67
CA ARG A 335 -13.07 19.79 -6.56
C ARG A 335 -13.15 19.34 -8.02
N HIS A 336 -13.55 18.09 -8.26
CA HIS A 336 -13.54 17.51 -9.61
C HIS A 336 -14.80 16.67 -9.84
N PRO A 337 -15.50 16.80 -11.01
CA PRO A 337 -16.70 16.01 -11.31
C PRO A 337 -16.50 14.51 -11.18
N ALA A 338 -15.34 13.99 -11.63
CA ALA A 338 -14.98 12.58 -11.53
C ALA A 338 -14.40 12.17 -10.16
N LYS A 339 -14.37 13.09 -9.16
CA LYS A 339 -13.89 12.85 -7.79
C LYS A 339 -12.46 12.25 -7.70
N VAL A 340 -11.62 12.53 -8.70
CA VAL A 340 -10.24 12.01 -8.78
C VAL A 340 -9.29 12.85 -7.92
N GLU A 341 -9.56 14.14 -7.75
CA GLU A 341 -8.76 15.07 -6.95
C GLU A 341 -9.54 15.47 -5.71
N ILE A 342 -8.91 15.35 -4.56
CA ILE A 342 -9.47 15.72 -3.26
C ILE A 342 -8.57 16.73 -2.56
N TYR A 343 -9.15 17.47 -1.64
CA TYR A 343 -8.38 18.20 -0.63
C TYR A 343 -8.47 17.43 0.69
N LEU A 344 -7.32 17.05 1.21
CA LEU A 344 -7.21 16.34 2.47
C LEU A 344 -6.74 17.33 3.55
N GLN A 345 -7.53 17.50 4.60
CA GLN A 345 -7.13 18.32 5.74
C GLN A 345 -6.03 17.60 6.54
N GLN A 346 -5.15 18.37 7.18
CA GLN A 346 -4.08 17.88 8.06
C GLN A 346 -3.13 16.87 7.36
N VAL A 347 -2.71 17.19 6.17
CA VAL A 347 -1.85 16.35 5.32
C VAL A 347 -0.60 15.86 6.07
N GLU A 348 0.03 16.72 6.88
CA GLU A 348 1.25 16.40 7.64
C GLU A 348 1.02 15.25 8.64
N TYR A 349 -0.15 15.23 9.30
CA TYR A 349 -0.52 14.12 10.18
C TYR A 349 -0.62 12.81 9.41
N TRP A 350 -1.31 12.81 8.25
CA TRP A 350 -1.47 11.62 7.43
C TRP A 350 -0.14 11.15 6.84
N GLN A 351 0.76 12.06 6.47
CA GLN A 351 2.12 11.72 6.04
C GLN A 351 2.90 11.01 7.15
N ALA A 352 2.78 11.45 8.40
CA ALA A 352 3.41 10.79 9.54
C ALA A 352 2.85 9.37 9.77
N GLN A 353 1.50 9.19 9.68
CA GLN A 353 0.88 7.88 9.80
C GLN A 353 1.31 6.92 8.68
N VAL A 354 1.38 7.41 7.44
CA VAL A 354 1.87 6.63 6.29
C VAL A 354 3.32 6.23 6.48
N SER A 355 4.18 7.14 6.96
CA SER A 355 5.59 6.82 7.26
C SER A 355 5.71 5.73 8.31
N GLN A 356 4.92 5.81 9.38
CA GLN A 356 4.88 4.78 10.43
C GLN A 356 4.39 3.43 9.89
N ALA A 357 3.38 3.43 9.01
CA ALA A 357 2.87 2.21 8.38
C ALA A 357 3.94 1.56 7.49
N ILE A 358 4.72 2.36 6.74
CA ILE A 358 5.83 1.87 5.93
C ILE A 358 6.92 1.25 6.82
N ASP A 359 7.31 1.93 7.90
CA ASP A 359 8.30 1.42 8.84
C ASP A 359 7.85 0.07 9.43
N ARG A 360 6.57 -0.06 9.83
CA ARG A 360 6.00 -1.33 10.31
C ARG A 360 6.02 -2.42 9.22
N ALA A 361 5.64 -2.07 7.98
CA ALA A 361 5.62 -3.04 6.87
C ALA A 361 7.01 -3.57 6.52
N LEU A 362 8.07 -2.80 6.76
CA LEU A 362 9.45 -3.17 6.46
C LEU A 362 10.12 -3.94 7.60
N ASN A 363 9.62 -3.83 8.83
CA ASN A 363 10.17 -4.56 9.96
C ASN A 363 10.08 -6.08 9.73
N LEU A 364 11.04 -6.79 10.31
CA LEU A 364 11.06 -8.26 10.38
C LEU A 364 10.27 -8.69 11.62
N GLU A 365 8.95 -8.50 11.61
CA GLU A 365 8.12 -9.09 12.66
C GLU A 365 8.03 -10.60 12.43
N PRO A 366 8.02 -11.41 13.51
CA PRO A 366 7.61 -12.81 13.42
C PRO A 366 6.21 -12.82 12.80
N GLU A 367 6.04 -13.46 11.64
CA GLU A 367 4.70 -13.71 11.12
C GLU A 367 3.91 -14.32 12.30
N SER A 368 2.82 -13.66 12.69
CA SER A 368 1.86 -14.25 13.62
C SER A 368 1.36 -15.52 12.94
N ILE A 369 1.96 -16.64 13.30
CA ILE A 369 1.50 -17.96 12.91
C ILE A 369 0.08 -18.02 13.45
N ASP A 370 -0.89 -18.27 12.57
CA ASP A 370 -2.25 -18.62 12.99
C ASP A 370 -2.13 -19.79 13.99
N ASP A 371 -2.24 -19.46 15.25
CA ASP A 371 -1.83 -20.28 16.41
C ASP A 371 -2.78 -21.46 16.67
N ASP A 372 -3.90 -21.53 15.94
CA ASP A 372 -4.97 -22.46 16.27
C ASP A 372 -4.83 -23.89 15.70
N THR A 373 -3.94 -24.12 14.74
CA THR A 373 -3.81 -25.46 14.14
C THR A 373 -2.47 -26.16 14.38
N HIS A 374 -1.40 -25.40 14.63
CA HIS A 374 -0.05 -25.98 14.80
C HIS A 374 0.35 -26.21 16.27
N THR A 375 -0.02 -25.34 17.20
CA THR A 375 0.35 -25.43 18.63
C THR A 375 -0.25 -26.67 19.28
N SER A 376 -1.48 -27.06 18.94
CA SER A 376 -2.11 -28.29 19.47
C SER A 376 -1.47 -29.57 18.92
N ARG A 377 -0.85 -29.53 17.73
CA ARG A 377 -0.14 -30.69 17.16
C ARG A 377 1.30 -30.80 17.66
N ILE A 378 2.00 -29.66 17.78
CA ILE A 378 3.38 -29.63 18.30
C ILE A 378 3.39 -29.97 19.80
N GLY A 379 2.44 -29.47 20.61
CA GLY A 379 2.30 -29.81 22.02
C GLY A 379 2.03 -31.28 22.25
N LYS A 380 1.23 -31.94 21.39
CA LYS A 380 0.99 -33.39 21.45
C LYS A 380 2.20 -34.22 21.02
N LEU A 381 3.00 -33.73 20.06
CA LEU A 381 4.24 -34.38 19.60
C LEU A 381 5.35 -34.27 20.63
N LEU A 382 5.49 -33.11 21.29
CA LEU A 382 6.45 -32.93 22.39
C LEU A 382 6.12 -33.80 23.61
N ALA A 383 4.84 -33.89 24.00
CA ALA A 383 4.40 -34.75 25.10
C ALA A 383 4.64 -36.26 24.81
N VAL A 384 4.57 -36.69 23.56
CA VAL A 384 4.88 -38.07 23.14
C VAL A 384 6.39 -38.31 23.09
N ALA A 385 7.19 -37.30 22.69
CA ALA A 385 8.65 -37.40 22.67
C ALA A 385 9.28 -37.41 24.06
N GLU A 386 8.71 -36.67 25.03
CA GLU A 386 9.12 -36.68 26.43
C GLU A 386 8.87 -38.05 27.10
N GLN A 387 7.82 -38.76 26.69
CA GLN A 387 7.53 -40.13 27.21
C GLN A 387 8.48 -41.20 26.67
N GLN A 388 9.23 -40.95 25.61
CA GLN A 388 10.14 -41.92 25.00
C GLN A 388 11.64 -41.66 25.27
N GLY A 389 11.98 -40.73 26.14
CA GLY A 389 13.33 -40.62 26.72
C GLY A 389 14.48 -40.26 25.79
N ALA A 390 14.19 -39.60 24.66
CA ALA A 390 15.22 -39.17 23.71
C ALA A 390 15.20 -37.65 23.54
N TYR A 391 16.30 -37.00 23.97
CA TYR A 391 16.69 -35.61 23.87
C TYR A 391 16.16 -34.65 24.93
N HIS A 392 17.02 -34.33 25.87
CA HIS A 392 16.94 -33.13 26.70
C HIS A 392 17.29 -31.92 25.86
N ILE A 393 16.30 -31.08 25.53
CA ILE A 393 16.50 -29.69 25.13
C ILE A 393 16.62 -28.90 26.44
N PRO A 394 17.73 -28.21 26.74
CA PRO A 394 17.79 -27.38 27.94
C PRO A 394 16.77 -26.26 27.81
N GLN A 395 15.74 -26.30 28.63
CA GLN A 395 14.85 -25.17 28.89
C GLN A 395 15.73 -24.04 29.45
N ARG A 396 16.06 -23.10 28.58
CA ARG A 396 16.66 -21.83 29.00
C ARG A 396 15.52 -20.89 29.41
N ALA A 397 15.60 -20.43 30.66
CA ALA A 397 14.70 -19.50 31.28
C ALA A 397 14.42 -18.34 30.31
N ILE A 398 13.14 -18.07 30.08
CA ILE A 398 12.65 -16.84 29.50
C ILE A 398 13.01 -15.74 30.50
N ILE A 399 14.09 -15.00 30.22
CA ILE A 399 14.33 -13.73 30.90
C ILE A 399 13.37 -12.75 30.19
N ASN A 400 12.24 -12.51 30.84
CA ASN A 400 11.39 -11.38 30.55
C ASN A 400 12.16 -10.11 30.98
N ASP A 401 13.00 -9.56 30.12
CA ASP A 401 13.31 -8.15 30.15
C ASP A 401 12.16 -7.42 29.45
N GLY A 402 11.30 -6.81 30.24
CA GLY A 402 10.23 -5.94 29.76
C GLY A 402 10.84 -4.75 29.03
N ASP A 403 10.70 -4.74 27.73
CA ASP A 403 10.73 -3.69 26.71
C ASP A 403 11.06 -4.32 25.33
N GLY A 404 10.52 -5.50 25.04
CA GLY A 404 10.76 -6.20 23.77
C GLY A 404 9.69 -5.88 22.73
N LEU A 405 9.93 -4.94 21.81
CA LEU A 405 9.54 -5.11 20.42
C LEU A 405 9.88 -6.57 20.03
N GLY A 406 8.91 -7.36 19.57
CA GLY A 406 9.08 -8.77 19.21
C GLY A 406 10.13 -8.95 18.10
N LEU A 407 11.39 -9.06 18.50
CA LEU A 407 12.49 -9.33 17.59
C LEU A 407 12.46 -10.82 17.22
N LEU A 408 12.73 -11.10 15.96
CA LEU A 408 13.00 -12.46 15.48
C LEU A 408 14.16 -13.04 16.28
N GLU A 409 14.00 -14.22 16.87
CA GLU A 409 15.10 -14.95 17.51
C GLU A 409 16.01 -15.55 16.43
N LEU A 410 16.92 -14.74 15.88
CA LEU A 410 17.98 -15.21 14.99
C LEU A 410 19.21 -15.56 15.82
N ARG A 411 19.60 -16.81 15.77
CA ARG A 411 20.80 -17.30 16.45
C ARG A 411 21.94 -17.51 15.45
N ALA A 412 23.05 -16.80 15.60
CA ALA A 412 24.25 -17.02 14.79
C ALA A 412 24.79 -18.44 15.01
N VAL A 413 24.99 -19.18 13.92
CA VAL A 413 25.52 -20.55 13.93
C VAL A 413 26.96 -20.59 13.45
N GLY A 414 27.29 -19.78 12.46
CA GLY A 414 28.62 -19.74 11.88
C GLY A 414 28.72 -18.82 10.67
N GLN A 415 29.89 -18.78 10.07
CA GLN A 415 30.23 -17.95 8.93
C GLN A 415 30.73 -18.80 7.76
N VAL A 416 30.30 -18.46 6.55
CA VAL A 416 30.73 -19.11 5.30
C VAL A 416 31.47 -18.10 4.44
N HIS A 417 32.64 -18.48 3.93
CA HIS A 417 33.52 -17.65 3.10
C HIS A 417 33.88 -16.29 3.75
N ASN A 418 33.82 -16.18 5.08
CA ASN A 418 34.02 -14.91 5.80
C ASN A 418 33.17 -13.76 5.21
N THR A 419 31.99 -14.09 4.69
CA THR A 419 31.08 -13.17 3.97
C THR A 419 29.65 -13.35 4.43
N TYR A 420 29.21 -14.59 4.63
CA TYR A 420 27.82 -14.90 4.94
C TYR A 420 27.70 -15.47 6.34
N ILE A 421 26.83 -14.87 7.15
CA ILE A 421 26.46 -15.39 8.47
C ILE A 421 25.29 -16.37 8.28
N ILE A 422 25.46 -17.58 8.77
CA ILE A 422 24.37 -18.55 8.90
C ILE A 422 23.68 -18.29 10.23
N ALA A 423 22.38 -18.01 10.18
CA ALA A 423 21.55 -17.81 11.37
C ALA A 423 20.40 -18.81 11.39
N GLU A 424 20.18 -19.44 12.53
CA GLU A 424 19.04 -20.33 12.79
C GLU A 424 17.83 -19.50 13.22
N HIS A 425 16.68 -19.83 12.70
CA HIS A 425 15.38 -19.28 13.05
C HIS A 425 14.39 -20.43 13.28
N ALA A 426 13.33 -20.21 14.06
CA ALA A 426 12.31 -21.23 14.35
C ALA A 426 11.72 -21.87 13.08
N ASP A 427 11.58 -21.09 11.99
CA ASP A 427 11.01 -21.54 10.71
C ASP A 427 12.05 -22.01 9.70
N GLY A 428 13.34 -22.08 10.05
CA GLY A 428 14.38 -22.52 9.11
C GLY A 428 15.73 -21.86 9.26
N LEU A 429 16.40 -21.61 8.12
CA LEU A 429 17.76 -21.13 8.05
C LEU A 429 17.82 -19.80 7.31
N TRP A 430 18.55 -18.82 7.85
CA TRP A 430 18.81 -17.54 7.20
C TRP A 430 20.29 -17.41 6.83
N LEU A 431 20.54 -16.93 5.63
CA LEU A 431 21.88 -16.58 5.14
C LEU A 431 21.95 -15.07 5.03
N VAL A 432 22.71 -14.42 5.90
CA VAL A 432 22.83 -12.96 6.00
C VAL A 432 24.19 -12.51 5.50
N GLU A 433 24.22 -11.56 4.56
CA GLU A 433 25.47 -11.01 4.03
C GLU A 433 25.98 -9.93 5.00
N GLN A 434 27.18 -10.17 5.58
CA GLN A 434 27.70 -9.37 6.70
C GLN A 434 28.01 -7.91 6.35
N HIS A 435 28.56 -7.65 5.15
CA HIS A 435 28.88 -6.29 4.71
C HIS A 435 27.60 -5.48 4.53
N ILE A 436 26.61 -6.05 3.81
CA ILE A 436 25.35 -5.39 3.50
C ILE A 436 24.53 -5.15 4.77
N ALA A 437 24.52 -6.10 5.70
CA ALA A 437 23.86 -5.94 7.01
C ALA A 437 24.51 -4.80 7.83
N HIS A 438 25.85 -4.78 7.89
CA HIS A 438 26.57 -3.73 8.62
C HIS A 438 26.44 -2.35 7.95
N GLU A 439 26.43 -2.30 6.61
CA GLU A 439 26.17 -1.08 5.85
C GLU A 439 24.82 -0.47 6.23
N ARG A 440 23.76 -1.29 6.36
CA ARG A 440 22.44 -0.83 6.79
C ARG A 440 22.46 -0.28 8.22
N VAL A 441 23.07 -0.99 9.15
CA VAL A 441 23.21 -0.53 10.54
C VAL A 441 23.92 0.82 10.61
N LEU A 442 25.05 0.96 9.94
CA LEU A 442 25.81 2.21 9.93
C LEU A 442 25.05 3.35 9.26
N TYR A 443 24.39 3.08 8.14
CA TYR A 443 23.62 4.10 7.45
C TYR A 443 22.52 4.69 8.34
N GLU A 444 21.78 3.87 9.07
CA GLU A 444 20.72 4.37 9.96
C GLU A 444 21.27 5.14 11.15
N GLN A 445 22.39 4.71 11.71
CA GLN A 445 23.09 5.47 12.76
C GLN A 445 23.56 6.85 12.26
N ILE A 446 24.19 6.89 11.07
CA ILE A 446 24.69 8.10 10.45
C ILE A 446 23.56 9.03 10.02
N SER A 447 22.45 8.49 9.50
CA SER A 447 21.30 9.28 9.07
C SER A 447 20.53 9.88 10.24
N THR A 448 20.51 9.21 11.39
CA THR A 448 19.92 9.73 12.62
C THR A 448 20.77 10.84 13.22
N ALA A 449 22.10 10.72 13.16
CA ALA A 449 23.03 11.70 13.71
C ALA A 449 24.24 11.86 12.78
N TRP A 450 24.16 12.83 11.85
CA TRP A 450 25.30 13.24 11.04
C TRP A 450 26.27 14.05 11.88
N GLN A 451 27.23 13.37 12.53
CA GLN A 451 28.21 14.00 13.41
C GLN A 451 29.52 14.27 12.65
N LEU A 452 29.89 15.53 12.60
CA LEU A 452 31.17 16.00 12.11
C LEU A 452 32.07 16.34 13.30
N LEU A 453 33.20 15.66 13.42
CA LEU A 453 34.14 15.88 14.51
C LEU A 453 35.42 16.56 14.01
N PRO A 454 36.08 17.40 14.82
CA PRO A 454 37.32 18.05 14.45
C PRO A 454 38.45 17.00 14.29
N LEU A 455 39.30 17.22 13.28
CA LEU A 455 40.48 16.45 13.05
C LEU A 455 41.62 17.00 13.92
N GLU A 456 42.35 16.13 14.64
CA GLU A 456 43.55 16.52 15.41
C GLU A 456 44.61 17.17 14.51
N THR A 457 44.78 16.63 13.30
CA THR A 457 45.66 17.19 12.27
C THR A 457 44.82 17.41 11.01
N PRO A 458 44.73 18.64 10.48
CA PRO A 458 44.00 18.91 9.24
C PRO A 458 44.54 18.09 8.06
N ILE A 459 43.62 17.58 7.24
CA ILE A 459 43.97 16.88 6.00
C ILE A 459 44.13 17.90 4.90
N ILE A 460 45.29 17.91 4.25
CA ILE A 460 45.56 18.81 3.14
C ILE A 460 45.20 18.10 1.83
N LEU A 461 44.27 18.70 1.09
CA LEU A 461 43.90 18.26 -0.25
C LEU A 461 44.33 19.31 -1.28
N SER A 462 44.86 18.86 -2.42
CA SER A 462 45.29 19.72 -3.51
C SER A 462 44.34 19.63 -4.70
N HIS A 463 44.28 20.69 -5.49
CA HIS A 463 43.57 20.75 -6.78
C HIS A 463 42.07 20.47 -6.70
N LEU A 464 41.42 20.87 -5.61
CA LEU A 464 39.93 20.84 -5.54
C LEU A 464 39.36 21.93 -6.41
N SER A 465 38.36 21.58 -7.24
CA SER A 465 37.57 22.55 -8.00
C SER A 465 36.61 23.29 -7.06
N GLU A 466 36.16 24.48 -7.45
CA GLU A 466 35.15 25.25 -6.69
C GLU A 466 33.88 24.44 -6.41
N ARG A 467 33.49 23.58 -7.36
CA ARG A 467 32.33 22.69 -7.19
C ARG A 467 32.57 21.65 -6.08
N GLN A 468 33.76 21.09 -5.98
CA GLN A 468 34.12 20.13 -4.94
C GLN A 468 34.15 20.78 -3.56
N ILE A 469 34.67 22.01 -3.50
CA ILE A 469 34.70 22.81 -2.26
C ILE A 469 33.28 23.10 -1.80
N ALA A 470 32.44 23.61 -2.71
CA ALA A 470 31.02 23.89 -2.42
C ALA A 470 30.28 22.64 -1.96
N GLN A 471 30.57 21.47 -2.57
CA GLN A 471 29.98 20.18 -2.17
C GLN A 471 30.36 19.78 -0.74
N LEU A 472 31.63 19.91 -0.36
CA LEU A 472 32.06 19.60 1.02
C LEU A 472 31.43 20.53 2.04
N GLN A 473 31.31 21.83 1.71
CA GLN A 473 30.63 22.81 2.55
C GLN A 473 29.13 22.51 2.69
N GLN A 474 28.50 22.09 1.62
CA GLN A 474 27.05 21.76 1.61
C GLN A 474 26.74 20.58 2.55
N ILE A 475 27.62 19.59 2.67
CA ILE A 475 27.47 18.48 3.62
C ILE A 475 28.01 18.80 5.01
N GLY A 476 28.44 20.06 5.25
CA GLY A 476 28.86 20.60 6.55
C GLY A 476 30.32 20.39 6.91
N ILE A 477 31.17 19.86 6.01
CA ILE A 477 32.59 19.68 6.28
C ILE A 477 33.29 21.03 6.28
N ALA A 478 34.02 21.36 7.38
CA ALA A 478 34.82 22.56 7.50
C ALA A 478 36.07 22.47 6.63
N ILE A 479 36.21 23.40 5.69
CA ILE A 479 37.30 23.47 4.74
C ILE A 479 37.78 24.92 4.62
N ASP A 480 39.10 25.13 4.76
CA ASP A 480 39.78 26.42 4.69
C ASP A 480 40.89 26.42 3.62
N PRO A 481 41.15 27.58 2.98
CA PRO A 481 42.33 27.72 2.13
C PRO A 481 43.61 27.62 2.95
N PHE A 482 44.59 26.86 2.47
CA PHE A 482 45.87 26.62 3.15
C PHE A 482 47.10 27.00 2.33
N GLY A 483 46.95 27.61 1.21
CA GLY A 483 47.99 28.02 0.29
C GLY A 483 47.47 28.00 -1.15
N GLU A 484 48.37 28.23 -2.10
CA GLU A 484 47.98 28.23 -3.52
C GLU A 484 47.57 26.83 -3.98
N GLY A 485 46.29 26.65 -4.29
CA GLY A 485 45.73 25.38 -4.72
C GLY A 485 45.60 24.30 -3.62
N LEU A 486 45.87 24.65 -2.34
CA LEU A 486 45.79 23.74 -1.21
C LEU A 486 44.60 24.08 -0.28
N TRP A 487 43.96 23.06 0.23
CA TRP A 487 42.79 23.17 1.11
C TRP A 487 42.96 22.31 2.34
N ALA A 488 42.72 22.90 3.52
CA ALA A 488 42.76 22.21 4.80
C ALA A 488 41.37 21.78 5.24
N ILE A 489 41.15 20.49 5.35
CA ILE A 489 39.93 19.90 5.91
C ILE A 489 40.06 19.86 7.42
N ARG A 490 39.11 20.48 8.15
CA ARG A 490 39.16 20.62 9.61
C ARG A 490 38.25 19.64 10.34
N THR A 491 37.17 19.19 9.69
CA THR A 491 36.20 18.26 10.27
C THR A 491 35.95 17.09 9.34
N ALA A 492 35.60 15.96 9.90
CA ALA A 492 35.19 14.77 9.13
C ALA A 492 34.05 14.03 9.82
N PRO A 493 33.27 13.23 9.06
CA PRO A 493 32.27 12.35 9.65
C PRO A 493 32.92 11.41 10.70
N ALA A 494 32.28 11.33 11.88
CA ALA A 494 32.80 10.55 13.02
C ALA A 494 33.25 9.12 12.67
N PRO A 495 32.54 8.34 11.83
CA PRO A 495 32.94 6.98 11.46
C PRO A 495 34.23 6.92 10.64
N LEU A 496 34.64 8.04 9.99
CA LEU A 496 35.87 8.06 9.17
C LEU A 496 37.14 8.33 9.98
N LEU A 497 37.06 8.84 11.20
CA LEU A 497 38.23 9.30 11.98
C LEU A 497 39.25 8.19 12.27
N MET A 498 38.81 6.95 12.44
CA MET A 498 39.68 5.80 12.73
C MET A 498 40.23 5.12 11.47
N ARG A 499 40.01 5.75 10.29
CA ARG A 499 40.41 5.14 9.03
C ARG A 499 41.73 5.75 8.48
N GLU A 500 42.61 4.90 8.02
CA GLU A 500 43.85 5.33 7.36
C GLU A 500 43.56 6.02 6.01
N ASP A 501 42.47 5.67 5.31
CA ASP A 501 42.10 6.19 3.99
C ASP A 501 41.14 7.39 4.04
N ILE A 502 41.11 8.14 5.17
CA ILE A 502 40.21 9.27 5.39
C ILE A 502 40.33 10.36 4.31
N ALA A 503 41.55 10.66 3.83
CA ALA A 503 41.77 11.65 2.78
C ALA A 503 41.09 11.24 1.45
N ALA A 504 41.21 9.97 1.08
CA ALA A 504 40.54 9.42 -0.10
C ALA A 504 39.02 9.42 0.07
N ALA A 505 38.53 9.13 1.28
CA ALA A 505 37.09 9.19 1.59
C ALA A 505 36.52 10.60 1.42
N ILE A 506 37.21 11.62 1.94
CA ILE A 506 36.76 13.02 1.81
C ILE A 506 36.81 13.47 0.33
N THR A 507 37.84 13.05 -0.41
CA THR A 507 37.91 13.32 -1.86
C THR A 507 36.72 12.70 -2.59
N GLU A 508 36.30 11.49 -2.25
CA GLU A 508 35.10 10.86 -2.82
C GLU A 508 33.81 11.67 -2.48
N LEU A 509 33.66 12.13 -1.24
CA LEU A 509 32.52 12.95 -0.82
C LEU A 509 32.49 14.31 -1.55
N SER A 510 33.64 14.81 -2.03
CA SER A 510 33.69 16.05 -2.81
C SER A 510 33.12 15.91 -4.25
N LEU A 511 33.01 14.68 -4.78
CA LEU A 511 32.66 14.46 -6.18
C LEU A 511 31.19 14.74 -6.49
N GLY A 512 30.34 14.88 -5.48
CA GLY A 512 28.93 15.27 -5.62
C GLY A 512 27.96 14.38 -4.87
N GLY A 513 26.69 14.75 -4.95
CA GLY A 513 25.58 14.09 -4.25
C GLY A 513 25.00 14.95 -3.13
N ASP A 514 23.82 14.60 -2.69
CA ASP A 514 23.17 15.21 -1.52
C ASP A 514 23.77 14.66 -0.20
N LEU A 515 23.31 15.18 0.93
CA LEU A 515 23.75 14.69 2.25
C LEU A 515 23.47 13.19 2.42
N GLN A 516 22.33 12.70 1.89
CA GLN A 516 22.01 11.28 1.96
C GLN A 516 23.00 10.42 1.16
N ALA A 517 23.43 10.88 -0.01
CA ALA A 517 24.47 10.18 -0.78
C ALA A 517 25.80 10.13 -0.04
N ALA A 518 26.17 11.22 0.64
CA ALA A 518 27.36 11.26 1.50
C ALA A 518 27.26 10.27 2.67
N GLN A 519 26.09 10.21 3.33
CA GLN A 519 25.84 9.24 4.42
C GLN A 519 25.95 7.79 3.95
N VAL A 520 25.43 7.47 2.76
CA VAL A 520 25.55 6.14 2.15
C VAL A 520 27.01 5.80 1.83
N ALA A 521 27.77 6.74 1.25
CA ALA A 521 29.18 6.54 0.93
C ALA A 521 30.02 6.27 2.19
N VAL A 522 29.77 7.03 3.27
CA VAL A 522 30.44 6.81 4.56
C VAL A 522 30.06 5.46 5.16
N ALA A 523 28.78 5.09 5.16
CA ALA A 523 28.32 3.80 5.68
C ALA A 523 28.94 2.61 4.93
N CYS A 524 28.93 2.65 3.59
CA CYS A 524 29.51 1.61 2.75
C CYS A 524 31.02 1.46 2.99
N ARG A 525 31.75 2.58 3.09
CA ARG A 525 33.22 2.57 3.30
C ARG A 525 33.60 2.06 4.69
N CYS A 526 32.76 2.33 5.71
CA CYS A 526 33.01 1.91 7.10
C CYS A 526 32.44 0.53 7.44
N ALA A 527 31.64 -0.07 6.56
CA ALA A 527 31.09 -1.40 6.78
C ALA A 527 32.17 -2.49 6.80
N ILE A 528 31.91 -3.57 7.55
CA ILE A 528 32.77 -4.78 7.59
C ILE A 528 32.99 -5.25 6.16
N ARG A 529 34.23 -5.48 5.77
CA ARG A 529 34.55 -5.96 4.41
C ARG A 529 34.29 -7.45 4.28
N ASN A 530 33.85 -7.87 3.09
CA ASN A 530 33.77 -9.29 2.76
C ASN A 530 35.17 -9.91 2.85
N GLY A 531 35.23 -11.12 3.38
CA GLY A 531 36.47 -11.80 3.70
C GLY A 531 36.98 -11.57 5.14
N THR A 532 36.32 -10.70 5.93
CA THR A 532 36.67 -10.50 7.36
C THR A 532 36.08 -11.63 8.21
N PRO A 533 36.88 -12.41 8.95
CA PRO A 533 36.36 -13.40 9.87
C PRO A 533 35.72 -12.71 11.08
N LEU A 534 34.59 -13.23 11.53
CA LEU A 534 33.87 -12.77 12.70
C LEU A 534 33.74 -13.91 13.72
N SER A 535 33.85 -13.60 14.99
CA SER A 535 33.51 -14.51 16.08
C SER A 535 31.98 -14.67 16.17
N LEU A 536 31.51 -15.73 16.82
CA LEU A 536 30.06 -15.96 17.06
C LEU A 536 29.40 -14.78 17.79
N THR A 537 30.13 -14.16 18.73
CA THR A 537 29.65 -13.01 19.49
C THR A 537 29.46 -11.78 18.59
N GLU A 538 30.43 -11.53 17.69
CA GLU A 538 30.37 -10.42 16.74
C GLU A 538 29.27 -10.64 15.70
N MET A 539 29.08 -11.88 15.20
CA MET A 539 28.01 -12.26 14.31
C MET A 539 26.65 -12.02 14.97
N GLN A 540 26.47 -12.48 16.22
CA GLN A 540 25.22 -12.27 16.96
C GLN A 540 24.95 -10.79 17.20
N SER A 541 25.94 -10.04 17.63
CA SER A 541 25.81 -8.58 17.82
C SER A 541 25.43 -7.86 16.53
N LEU A 542 25.95 -8.28 15.39
CA LEU A 542 25.58 -7.71 14.09
C LEU A 542 24.13 -8.06 13.74
N LEU A 543 23.70 -9.30 13.92
CA LEU A 543 22.32 -9.73 13.68
C LEU A 543 21.33 -8.94 14.55
N ASP A 544 21.65 -8.79 15.85
CA ASP A 544 20.77 -8.08 16.80
C ASP A 544 20.64 -6.59 16.47
N ARG A 545 21.73 -5.94 16.02
CA ARG A 545 21.70 -4.54 15.58
C ARG A 545 20.98 -4.36 14.26
N TRP A 546 21.21 -5.28 13.31
CA TRP A 546 20.59 -5.24 12.00
C TRP A 546 19.06 -5.41 12.06
N GLN A 547 18.57 -6.36 12.86
CA GLN A 547 17.14 -6.58 13.03
C GLN A 547 16.38 -5.35 13.56
N ARG A 548 17.05 -4.49 14.36
CA ARG A 548 16.51 -3.26 14.94
C ARG A 548 16.50 -2.08 13.96
N THR A 549 17.03 -2.25 12.76
CA THR A 549 16.98 -1.19 11.74
C THR A 549 15.57 -1.02 11.20
N ARG A 550 15.22 0.20 10.77
CA ARG A 550 13.89 0.49 10.19
C ARG A 550 13.63 -0.29 8.90
N ASN A 551 14.71 -0.56 8.12
CA ASN A 551 14.63 -1.20 6.82
C ASN A 551 15.56 -2.42 6.74
N PRO A 552 15.28 -3.52 7.46
CA PRO A 552 16.22 -4.65 7.57
C PRO A 552 16.28 -5.52 6.30
N ARG A 553 15.43 -5.30 5.29
CA ARG A 553 15.34 -6.18 4.11
C ARG A 553 16.37 -5.85 3.04
N THR A 554 16.72 -4.57 2.88
CA THR A 554 17.65 -4.11 1.84
C THR A 554 18.63 -3.08 2.38
N CYS A 555 19.81 -2.99 1.77
CA CYS A 555 20.78 -1.93 2.07
C CYS A 555 20.34 -0.59 1.43
N PRO A 556 21.04 0.54 1.72
CA PRO A 556 20.74 1.84 1.10
C PRO A 556 20.86 1.86 -0.44
N HIS A 557 21.50 0.87 -1.04
CA HIS A 557 21.60 0.68 -2.49
C HIS A 557 20.48 -0.22 -3.06
N GLY A 558 19.55 -0.73 -2.22
CA GLY A 558 18.47 -1.62 -2.61
C GLY A 558 18.88 -3.09 -2.83
N ARG A 559 20.07 -3.50 -2.35
CA ARG A 559 20.49 -4.93 -2.41
C ARG A 559 19.86 -5.69 -1.26
N PRO A 560 19.32 -6.90 -1.47
CA PRO A 560 18.80 -7.73 -0.39
C PRO A 560 19.92 -8.08 0.60
N ILE A 561 19.61 -8.07 1.89
CA ILE A 561 20.57 -8.32 2.98
C ILE A 561 20.66 -9.81 3.29
N TYR A 562 19.57 -10.54 3.15
CA TYR A 562 19.46 -11.94 3.55
C TYR A 562 18.66 -12.78 2.56
N LEU A 563 18.87 -14.10 2.65
CA LEU A 563 18.04 -15.13 2.04
C LEU A 563 17.50 -16.02 3.15
N ALA A 564 16.16 -16.15 3.23
CA ALA A 564 15.50 -17.04 4.18
C ALA A 564 15.12 -18.36 3.49
N PHE A 565 15.52 -19.47 4.09
CA PHE A 565 15.18 -20.83 3.66
C PHE A 565 14.24 -21.44 4.69
N LYS A 566 12.94 -21.46 4.39
CA LYS A 566 11.93 -22.08 5.27
C LYS A 566 12.16 -23.59 5.39
N GLU A 567 12.02 -24.16 6.59
CA GLU A 567 12.18 -25.60 6.82
C GLU A 567 11.25 -26.44 5.93
N SER A 568 10.03 -25.96 5.69
CA SER A 568 9.09 -26.59 4.76
C SER A 568 9.62 -26.70 3.32
N SER A 569 10.37 -25.69 2.87
CA SER A 569 11.00 -25.67 1.54
C SER A 569 12.23 -26.58 1.51
N LEU A 570 13.04 -26.57 2.57
CA LEU A 570 14.17 -27.47 2.73
C LEU A 570 13.71 -28.93 2.78
N ALA A 571 12.73 -29.25 3.61
CA ALA A 571 12.15 -30.59 3.71
C ALA A 571 11.61 -31.09 2.37
N ARG A 572 10.97 -30.22 1.58
CA ARG A 572 10.48 -30.55 0.22
C ARG A 572 11.65 -30.83 -0.73
N SER A 573 12.69 -29.98 -0.71
CA SER A 573 13.87 -30.12 -1.56
C SER A 573 14.64 -31.41 -1.27
N PHE A 574 14.74 -31.79 0.01
CA PHE A 574 15.35 -33.06 0.43
C PHE A 574 14.39 -34.26 0.42
N ARG A 575 13.17 -34.10 -0.12
CA ARG A 575 12.12 -35.13 -0.20
C ARG A 575 11.83 -35.79 1.16
N ARG A 576 11.96 -35.05 2.27
CA ARG A 576 11.59 -35.49 3.60
C ARG A 576 10.05 -35.49 3.69
N HIS A 577 9.44 -36.64 3.40
CA HIS A 577 8.01 -36.83 3.69
C HIS A 577 7.91 -37.27 5.16
N TRP A 578 7.40 -36.40 6.02
CA TRP A 578 7.01 -36.76 7.36
C TRP A 578 5.76 -37.63 7.26
N VAL A 579 5.96 -38.96 7.15
CA VAL A 579 4.88 -39.92 7.38
C VAL A 579 4.78 -40.07 8.88
N ILE A 580 3.73 -39.53 9.47
CA ILE A 580 3.41 -39.72 10.90
C ILE A 580 3.31 -41.24 11.15
N GLY A 581 4.25 -41.83 11.88
CA GLY A 581 4.19 -43.19 12.38
C GLY A 581 5.11 -44.23 11.74
N LYS A 582 6.05 -43.88 10.83
CA LYS A 582 7.08 -44.86 10.39
C LYS A 582 8.44 -44.18 10.35
N SER A 583 9.23 -44.42 11.39
CA SER A 583 10.68 -44.23 11.31
C SER A 583 11.24 -45.27 10.36
N HIS A 584 11.77 -44.85 9.21
CA HIS A 584 12.67 -45.70 8.46
C HIS A 584 14.05 -45.52 9.11
N GLY A 585 14.37 -46.44 10.04
CA GLY A 585 15.75 -46.67 10.43
C GLY A 585 16.53 -47.16 9.19
N ILE A 586 17.67 -46.55 8.94
CA ILE A 586 18.80 -47.21 8.31
C ILE A 586 19.60 -47.84 9.41
#